data_7199549740ab09cb2f4d68036c5cc8d9
#
_entry.id   7199549740ab09cb2f4d68036c5cc8d9
#
_cell.length_a   1.000
_cell.length_b   1.000
_cell.length_c   1.000
_cell.angle_alpha   90.00
_cell.angle_beta   90.00
_cell.angle_gamma   90.00
#
_symmetry.space_group_name_H-M   'P 1'
#
loop_
_entity.id
_entity.type
_entity.pdbx_description
1 polymer ?
#
loop_
_entity_poly.entity_id
_entity_poly.type
_entity_poly.pdbx_seq_one_letter_code
_entity_poly.pdbx_strand_id
1 'polypeptide(L)'
;MLGLDLLKKAVSRKQPADKAGIQLLASMLVCYPEIESVAYEPDNTKLTLDFVLAGSVDEQKLKSFIKLLNDSLQAYHEIETASQVWMAAEAESHGNLMLVHIHRQLVTMTRGELSLIASLFREAFPASLQIDQHVTEQLEPDFAEAQSAMLDQLLDKSQEYRIREHIIGVRDNDRVVVYNR
;
A
#
# COMPACT_ATOMS: atom_id res chain seq x y z
N MET A 1 -8.03 -4.74 -22.56
CA MET A 1 -7.89 -3.35 -23.03
C MET A 1 -8.33 -2.29 -22.03
N LEU A 2 -9.31 -2.56 -21.20
CA LEU A 2 -9.73 -1.63 -20.12
C LEU A 2 -8.66 -1.38 -19.05
N GLY A 3 -7.82 -2.36 -18.74
CA GLY A 3 -6.77 -2.23 -17.72
C GLY A 3 -5.61 -1.31 -18.09
N LEU A 4 -5.24 -1.25 -19.36
CA LEU A 4 -4.20 -0.33 -19.86
C LEU A 4 -4.68 1.13 -19.89
N ASP A 5 -5.99 1.33 -20.08
CA ASP A 5 -6.58 2.67 -20.01
C ASP A 5 -6.71 3.20 -18.58
N LEU A 6 -6.90 2.32 -17.61
CA LEU A 6 -6.89 2.70 -16.18
C LEU A 6 -5.52 3.25 -15.75
N LEU A 7 -4.43 2.61 -16.17
CA LEU A 7 -3.07 3.09 -15.90
C LEU A 7 -2.73 4.37 -16.68
N LYS A 8 -3.19 4.48 -17.92
CA LYS A 8 -2.98 5.69 -18.74
C LYS A 8 -3.76 6.91 -18.25
N LYS A 9 -4.93 6.70 -17.64
CA LYS A 9 -5.72 7.78 -17.00
C LYS A 9 -5.21 8.19 -15.63
N ALA A 10 -4.41 7.34 -14.98
CA ALA A 10 -3.84 7.61 -13.66
C ALA A 10 -2.67 8.62 -13.68
N VAL A 11 -2.13 8.96 -14.84
CA VAL A 11 -0.99 9.88 -14.92
C VAL A 11 -1.48 11.32 -15.07
N SER A 12 -1.48 12.07 -13.98
CA SER A 12 -1.69 13.52 -14.02
C SER A 12 -0.49 14.22 -14.67
N ARG A 13 -0.79 15.14 -15.60
CA ARG A 13 0.14 15.78 -16.55
C ARG A 13 1.02 16.88 -15.95
N LYS A 14 1.76 16.66 -14.85
CA LYS A 14 2.75 17.65 -14.40
C LYS A 14 4.10 16.98 -14.11
N GLN A 15 5.03 17.11 -15.06
CA GLN A 15 6.43 16.65 -15.10
C GLN A 15 6.61 15.12 -15.07
N PRO A 16 7.75 14.60 -15.65
CA PRO A 16 8.04 13.17 -15.59
C PRO A 16 8.42 12.81 -14.15
N ALA A 17 7.39 12.58 -13.32
CA ALA A 17 7.59 11.86 -12.08
C ALA A 17 8.30 10.56 -12.42
N ASP A 18 9.20 10.10 -11.55
CA ASP A 18 9.94 8.87 -11.74
C ASP A 18 8.96 7.74 -12.11
N LYS A 19 9.02 7.30 -13.34
CA LYS A 19 8.11 6.29 -13.90
C LYS A 19 8.00 5.06 -13.00
N ALA A 20 9.12 4.64 -12.42
CA ALA A 20 9.18 3.54 -11.48
C ALA A 20 8.34 3.81 -10.21
N GLY A 21 8.38 5.02 -9.67
CA GLY A 21 7.59 5.39 -8.50
C GLY A 21 6.09 5.37 -8.76
N ILE A 22 5.66 5.91 -9.90
CA ILE A 22 4.24 5.89 -10.32
C ILE A 22 3.76 4.44 -10.48
N GLN A 23 4.53 3.61 -11.17
CA GLN A 23 4.21 2.20 -11.37
C GLN A 23 4.16 1.43 -10.06
N LEU A 24 5.08 1.71 -9.15
CA LEU A 24 5.13 1.08 -7.83
C LEU A 24 3.85 1.37 -7.03
N LEU A 25 3.49 2.64 -6.87
CA LEU A 25 2.32 3.01 -6.09
C LEU A 25 1.03 2.50 -6.73
N ALA A 26 0.90 2.64 -8.05
CA ALA A 26 -0.25 2.14 -8.78
C ALA A 26 -0.39 0.61 -8.64
N SER A 27 0.70 -0.13 -8.78
CA SER A 27 0.68 -1.60 -8.66
C SER A 27 0.36 -2.05 -7.23
N MET A 28 0.84 -1.35 -6.21
CA MET A 28 0.46 -1.62 -4.82
C MET A 28 -1.05 -1.51 -4.62
N LEU A 29 -1.65 -0.41 -5.09
CA LEU A 29 -3.09 -0.18 -4.95
C LEU A 29 -3.92 -1.17 -5.77
N VAL A 30 -3.47 -1.55 -6.96
CA VAL A 30 -4.16 -2.56 -7.77
C VAL A 30 -4.09 -3.94 -7.13
N CYS A 31 -2.93 -4.34 -6.62
CA CYS A 31 -2.74 -5.68 -6.03
C CYS A 31 -3.34 -5.84 -4.63
N TYR A 32 -3.50 -4.74 -3.90
CA TYR A 32 -4.00 -4.75 -2.51
C TYR A 32 -5.19 -3.80 -2.36
N PRO A 33 -6.41 -4.30 -2.62
CA PRO A 33 -7.63 -3.48 -2.52
C PRO A 33 -7.95 -3.03 -1.09
N GLU A 34 -7.25 -3.56 -0.10
CA GLU A 34 -7.33 -3.15 1.31
C GLU A 34 -6.64 -1.81 1.59
N ILE A 35 -5.68 -1.44 0.76
CA ILE A 35 -4.94 -0.18 0.89
C ILE A 35 -5.71 0.93 0.21
N GLU A 36 -6.05 1.98 0.94
CA GLU A 36 -6.78 3.14 0.42
C GLU A 36 -5.88 4.11 -0.33
N SER A 37 -4.70 4.38 0.23
CA SER A 37 -3.69 5.23 -0.38
C SER A 37 -2.27 4.80 -0.02
N VAL A 38 -1.32 5.18 -0.86
CA VAL A 38 0.11 4.97 -0.62
C VAL A 38 0.84 6.27 -0.88
N ALA A 39 1.61 6.75 0.09
CA ALA A 39 2.48 7.91 -0.08
C ALA A 39 3.95 7.49 -0.01
N TYR A 40 4.79 8.17 -0.79
CA TYR A 40 6.24 8.00 -0.75
C TYR A 40 6.93 9.34 -0.49
N GLU A 41 7.84 9.34 0.48
CA GLU A 41 8.69 10.48 0.84
C GLU A 41 10.14 10.14 0.53
N PRO A 42 10.80 10.91 -0.38
CA PRO A 42 12.13 10.56 -0.85
C PRO A 42 13.26 10.77 0.19
N ASP A 43 13.11 11.71 1.11
CA ASP A 43 14.16 12.09 2.05
C ASP A 43 14.66 10.91 2.92
N ASN A 44 13.74 10.03 3.31
CA ASN A 44 14.04 8.86 4.14
C ASN A 44 13.54 7.56 3.52
N THR A 45 13.21 7.56 2.23
CA THR A 45 12.64 6.42 1.49
C THR A 45 11.39 5.82 2.15
N LYS A 46 10.60 6.68 2.81
CA LYS A 46 9.45 6.25 3.60
C LYS A 46 8.22 6.01 2.73
N LEU A 47 7.64 4.84 2.87
CA LEU A 47 6.30 4.51 2.40
C LEU A 47 5.29 4.63 3.53
N THR A 48 4.17 5.24 3.25
CA THR A 48 3.00 5.25 4.15
C THR A 48 1.85 4.54 3.46
N LEU A 49 1.37 3.46 4.07
CA LEU A 49 0.21 2.69 3.61
C LEU A 49 -0.97 3.07 4.49
N ASP A 50 -2.05 3.54 3.87
CA ASP A 50 -3.25 3.97 4.58
C ASP A 50 -4.36 2.92 4.47
N PHE A 51 -4.93 2.57 5.61
CA PHE A 51 -6.08 1.68 5.72
C PHE A 51 -7.23 2.44 6.36
N VAL A 52 -8.44 2.22 5.88
CA VAL A 52 -9.65 2.87 6.40
C VAL A 52 -10.54 1.85 7.09
N LEU A 53 -10.85 2.12 8.35
CA LEU A 53 -11.80 1.34 9.13
C LEU A 53 -13.07 2.16 9.35
N ALA A 54 -14.21 1.62 8.98
CA ALA A 54 -15.50 2.25 9.19
C ALA A 54 -16.10 1.85 10.55
N GLY A 55 -16.84 2.76 11.13
CA GLY A 55 -17.50 2.56 12.40
C GLY A 55 -16.62 2.85 13.60
N SER A 56 -17.13 2.51 14.77
CA SER A 56 -16.44 2.69 16.03
C SER A 56 -15.46 1.54 16.26
N VAL A 57 -14.18 1.84 16.22
CA VAL A 57 -13.11 0.87 16.51
C VAL A 57 -12.65 1.06 17.96
N ASP A 58 -12.63 -0.03 18.72
CA ASP A 58 -12.12 -0.01 20.09
C ASP A 58 -10.63 0.31 20.11
N GLU A 59 -10.26 1.34 20.86
CA GLU A 59 -8.87 1.81 20.96
C GLU A 59 -7.93 0.72 21.48
N GLN A 60 -8.39 -0.09 22.45
CA GLN A 60 -7.59 -1.18 23.00
C GLN A 60 -7.36 -2.29 21.96
N LYS A 61 -8.38 -2.60 21.19
CA LYS A 61 -8.28 -3.54 20.06
C LYS A 61 -7.29 -3.04 19.01
N LEU A 62 -7.33 -1.76 18.69
CA LEU A 62 -6.41 -1.15 17.73
C LEU A 62 -4.96 -1.20 18.23
N LYS A 63 -4.72 -0.84 19.49
CA LYS A 63 -3.39 -0.93 20.12
C LYS A 63 -2.84 -2.36 20.11
N SER A 64 -3.66 -3.34 20.47
CA SER A 64 -3.29 -4.76 20.43
C SER A 64 -2.99 -5.23 19.01
N PHE A 65 -3.76 -4.77 18.03
CA PHE A 65 -3.53 -5.06 16.63
C PHE A 65 -2.20 -4.48 16.13
N ILE A 66 -1.90 -3.22 16.45
CA ILE A 66 -0.64 -2.58 16.04
C ILE A 66 0.56 -3.32 16.63
N LYS A 67 0.45 -3.77 17.89
CA LYS A 67 1.48 -4.62 18.49
C LYS A 67 1.63 -5.94 17.74
N LEU A 68 0.53 -6.63 17.46
CA LEU A 68 0.55 -7.88 16.70
C LEU A 68 1.16 -7.68 15.32
N LEU A 69 0.80 -6.61 14.63
CA LEU A 69 1.34 -6.26 13.32
C LEU A 69 2.86 -6.08 13.38
N ASN A 70 3.36 -5.30 14.33
CA ASN A 70 4.79 -5.10 14.49
C ASN A 70 5.52 -6.41 14.80
N ASP A 71 5.01 -7.19 15.75
CA ASP A 71 5.61 -8.47 16.14
C ASP A 71 5.64 -9.46 14.95
N SER A 72 4.58 -9.48 14.16
CA SER A 72 4.48 -10.32 12.96
C SER A 72 5.46 -9.89 11.86
N LEU A 73 5.63 -8.59 11.65
CA LEU A 73 6.59 -8.06 10.68
C LEU A 73 8.04 -8.36 11.11
N GLN A 74 8.36 -8.19 12.38
CA GLN A 74 9.69 -8.52 12.89
C GLN A 74 9.99 -10.01 12.72
N ALA A 75 9.04 -10.88 13.08
CA ALA A 75 9.19 -12.33 12.91
C ALA A 75 9.35 -12.73 11.43
N TYR A 76 8.55 -12.14 10.56
CA TYR A 76 8.65 -12.36 9.10
C TYR A 76 10.05 -12.01 8.57
N HIS A 77 10.55 -10.83 8.90
CA HIS A 77 11.86 -10.38 8.42
C HIS A 77 13.03 -11.12 9.06
N GLU A 78 12.90 -11.55 10.30
CA GLU A 78 13.89 -12.38 10.96
C GLU A 78 14.08 -13.73 10.22
N ILE A 79 12.98 -14.31 9.77
CA ILE A 79 13.00 -15.59 9.05
C ILE A 79 13.44 -15.41 7.58
N GLU A 80 12.84 -14.46 6.86
CA GLU A 80 13.00 -14.33 5.41
C GLU A 80 14.23 -13.52 5.00
N THR A 81 14.61 -12.51 5.76
CA THR A 81 15.70 -11.59 5.41
C THR A 81 16.83 -11.53 6.42
N ALA A 82 16.72 -12.23 7.53
CA ALA A 82 17.68 -12.22 8.66
C ALA A 82 18.00 -10.81 9.15
N SER A 83 17.03 -9.89 9.09
CA SER A 83 17.19 -8.48 9.45
C SER A 83 16.05 -7.97 10.34
N GLN A 84 16.35 -6.91 11.08
CA GLN A 84 15.32 -6.13 11.77
C GLN A 84 14.88 -5.00 10.86
N VAL A 85 13.59 -4.66 10.91
CA VAL A 85 13.02 -3.60 10.09
C VAL A 85 12.33 -2.55 10.95
N TRP A 86 12.36 -1.32 10.48
CA TRP A 86 11.63 -0.24 11.11
C TRP A 86 10.18 -0.22 10.64
N MET A 87 9.26 -0.10 11.59
CA MET A 87 7.84 0.14 11.35
C MET A 87 7.31 1.14 12.39
N ALA A 88 6.47 2.06 11.94
CA ALA A 88 5.66 2.89 12.81
C ALA A 88 4.20 2.84 12.37
N ALA A 89 3.29 3.03 13.30
CA ALA A 89 1.86 3.08 13.02
C ALA A 89 1.22 4.26 13.74
N GLU A 90 0.34 4.96 13.05
CA GLU A 90 -0.46 6.05 13.58
C GLU A 90 -1.93 5.82 13.24
N ALA A 91 -2.82 6.32 14.06
CA ALA A 91 -4.25 6.23 13.81
C ALA A 91 -4.92 7.58 14.05
N GLU A 92 -5.74 7.99 13.09
CA GLU A 92 -6.50 9.24 13.15
C GLU A 92 -8.00 8.97 13.00
N SER A 93 -8.79 9.59 13.86
CA SER A 93 -10.24 9.49 13.83
C SER A 93 -10.83 10.65 13.03
N HIS A 94 -11.63 10.32 12.03
CA HIS A 94 -12.34 11.29 11.18
C HIS A 94 -13.84 10.96 11.17
N GLY A 95 -14.58 11.52 12.12
CA GLY A 95 -16.00 11.23 12.26
C GLY A 95 -16.26 9.77 12.57
N ASN A 96 -16.87 9.05 11.65
CA ASN A 96 -17.19 7.62 11.76
C ASN A 96 -16.15 6.72 11.04
N LEU A 97 -15.01 7.31 10.64
CA LEU A 97 -13.90 6.59 10.03
C LEU A 97 -12.65 6.67 10.90
N MET A 98 -11.86 5.63 10.86
CA MET A 98 -10.53 5.58 11.44
C MET A 98 -9.52 5.34 10.32
N LEU A 99 -8.58 6.26 10.14
CA LEU A 99 -7.44 6.07 9.26
C LEU A 99 -6.29 5.46 10.06
N VAL A 100 -5.72 4.38 9.54
CA VAL A 100 -4.54 3.75 10.12
C VAL A 100 -3.40 3.88 9.12
N HIS A 101 -2.35 4.58 9.51
CA HIS A 101 -1.15 4.82 8.71
C HIS A 101 -0.05 3.86 9.13
N ILE A 102 0.44 3.06 8.21
CA ILE A 102 1.58 2.16 8.43
C ILE A 102 2.78 2.72 7.69
N HIS A 103 3.82 3.09 8.42
CA HIS A 103 5.06 3.65 7.88
C HIS A 103 6.13 2.57 7.79
N ARG A 104 6.72 2.46 6.63
CA ARG A 104 7.80 1.52 6.34
C ARG A 104 8.86 2.20 5.45
N GLN A 105 10.04 1.59 5.36
CA GLN A 105 11.04 1.99 4.38
C GLN A 105 10.93 1.12 3.12
N LEU A 106 10.89 1.74 1.94
CA LEU A 106 10.78 1.04 0.67
C LEU A 106 11.90 0.01 0.48
N VAL A 107 13.12 0.38 0.83
CA VAL A 107 14.32 -0.47 0.60
C VAL A 107 14.30 -1.81 1.31
N THR A 108 13.47 -1.96 2.34
CA THR A 108 13.30 -3.22 3.08
C THR A 108 11.91 -3.85 2.89
N MET A 109 11.06 -3.23 2.07
CA MET A 109 9.71 -3.73 1.80
C MET A 109 9.76 -4.94 0.86
N THR A 110 9.01 -5.98 1.18
CA THR A 110 8.86 -7.16 0.33
C THR A 110 7.41 -7.41 -0.05
N ARG A 111 7.20 -8.20 -1.09
CA ARG A 111 5.86 -8.63 -1.49
C ARG A 111 5.15 -9.43 -0.40
N GLY A 112 5.87 -10.35 0.23
CA GLY A 112 5.35 -11.17 1.33
C GLY A 112 4.91 -10.33 2.53
N GLU A 113 5.67 -9.28 2.84
CA GLU A 113 5.30 -8.32 3.89
C GLU A 113 3.99 -7.59 3.57
N LEU A 114 3.82 -7.08 2.35
CA LEU A 114 2.56 -6.43 1.94
C LEU A 114 1.36 -7.37 2.08
N SER A 115 1.52 -8.62 1.66
CA SER A 115 0.48 -9.64 1.80
C SER A 115 0.17 -9.97 3.25
N LEU A 116 1.19 -10.01 4.10
CA LEU A 116 1.02 -10.22 5.54
C LEU A 116 0.24 -9.05 6.19
N ILE A 117 0.62 -7.82 5.89
CA ILE A 117 -0.07 -6.63 6.40
C ILE A 117 -1.55 -6.64 6.00
N ALA A 118 -1.85 -6.83 4.72
CA ALA A 118 -3.22 -6.86 4.21
C ALA A 118 -4.05 -7.98 4.85
N SER A 119 -3.49 -9.17 5.00
CA SER A 119 -4.15 -10.31 5.63
C SER A 119 -4.46 -10.05 7.11
N LEU A 120 -3.53 -9.48 7.84
CA LEU A 120 -3.74 -9.15 9.26
C LEU A 120 -4.84 -8.12 9.46
N PHE A 121 -4.92 -7.09 8.59
CA PHE A 121 -6.03 -6.13 8.61
C PHE A 121 -7.38 -6.80 8.35
N ARG A 122 -7.45 -7.69 7.36
CA ARG A 122 -8.69 -8.44 7.07
C ARG A 122 -9.15 -9.30 8.24
N GLU A 123 -8.22 -10.01 8.86
CA GLU A 123 -8.52 -10.90 9.97
C GLU A 123 -8.95 -10.13 11.23
N ALA A 124 -8.28 -9.02 11.52
CA ALA A 124 -8.58 -8.23 12.70
C ALA A 124 -9.85 -7.39 12.57
N PHE A 125 -10.14 -6.89 11.37
CA PHE A 125 -11.24 -5.95 11.13
C PHE A 125 -12.15 -6.38 9.97
N PRO A 126 -12.69 -7.59 9.97
CA PRO A 126 -13.44 -8.11 8.81
C PRO A 126 -14.71 -7.32 8.48
N ALA A 127 -15.33 -6.66 9.46
CA ALA A 127 -16.54 -5.87 9.28
C ALA A 127 -16.27 -4.37 9.09
N SER A 128 -15.11 -3.89 9.50
CA SER A 128 -14.78 -2.45 9.53
C SER A 128 -13.86 -2.05 8.37
N LEU A 129 -12.97 -2.92 7.94
CA LEU A 129 -12.00 -2.63 6.89
C LEU A 129 -12.71 -2.29 5.58
N GLN A 130 -12.43 -1.10 5.05
CA GLN A 130 -12.91 -0.70 3.73
C GLN A 130 -12.03 -1.33 2.67
N ILE A 131 -12.64 -2.10 1.78
CA ILE A 131 -11.97 -2.78 0.67
C ILE A 131 -12.61 -2.32 -0.63
N ASP A 132 -11.81 -1.91 -1.59
CA ASP A 132 -12.31 -1.53 -2.91
C ASP A 132 -12.75 -2.79 -3.68
N GLN A 133 -14.06 -3.00 -3.76
CA GLN A 133 -14.65 -4.12 -4.48
C GLN A 133 -14.57 -3.95 -6.00
N HIS A 134 -14.47 -2.72 -6.50
CA HIS A 134 -14.45 -2.47 -7.95
C HIS A 134 -13.17 -3.02 -8.60
N VAL A 135 -12.06 -2.99 -7.90
CA VAL A 135 -10.77 -3.50 -8.41
C VAL A 135 -10.79 -5.03 -8.51
N THR A 136 -11.41 -5.70 -7.56
CA THR A 136 -11.45 -7.18 -7.50
C THR A 136 -12.41 -7.81 -8.51
N GLU A 137 -13.51 -7.12 -8.83
CA GLU A 137 -14.56 -7.66 -9.71
C GLU A 137 -14.37 -7.33 -11.20
N GLN A 138 -13.61 -6.28 -11.52
CA GLN A 138 -13.50 -5.75 -12.88
C GLN A 138 -12.13 -5.97 -13.55
N LEU A 139 -11.15 -6.50 -12.83
CA LEU A 139 -9.84 -6.78 -13.40
C LEU A 139 -9.85 -8.08 -14.20
N GLU A 140 -9.48 -7.97 -15.46
CA GLU A 140 -9.15 -9.16 -16.24
C GLU A 140 -7.98 -9.92 -15.59
N PRO A 141 -8.03 -11.26 -15.51
CA PRO A 141 -6.98 -12.06 -14.87
C PRO A 141 -5.57 -11.77 -15.39
N ASP A 142 -5.41 -11.57 -16.69
CA ASP A 142 -4.13 -11.25 -17.32
C ASP A 142 -3.57 -9.91 -16.86
N PHE A 143 -4.43 -8.93 -16.65
CA PHE A 143 -4.02 -7.62 -16.12
C PHE A 143 -3.59 -7.70 -14.66
N ALA A 144 -4.33 -8.41 -13.84
CA ALA A 144 -4.00 -8.62 -12.43
C ALA A 144 -2.64 -9.34 -12.28
N GLU A 145 -2.39 -10.35 -13.11
CA GLU A 145 -1.13 -11.08 -13.14
C GLU A 145 0.04 -10.17 -13.58
N ALA A 146 -0.17 -9.34 -14.61
CA ALA A 146 0.83 -8.38 -15.08
C ALA A 146 1.17 -7.33 -14.01
N GLN A 147 0.18 -6.83 -13.27
CA GLN A 147 0.39 -5.89 -12.16
C GLN A 147 1.13 -6.56 -11.00
N SER A 148 0.79 -7.80 -10.69
CA SER A 148 1.48 -8.59 -9.67
C SER A 148 2.96 -8.80 -10.02
N ALA A 149 3.26 -9.20 -11.26
CA ALA A 149 4.63 -9.38 -11.74
C ALA A 149 5.42 -8.06 -11.73
N MET A 150 4.79 -6.95 -12.11
CA MET A 150 5.41 -5.63 -12.07
C MET A 150 5.75 -5.22 -10.65
N LEU A 151 4.83 -5.42 -9.71
CA LEU A 151 5.06 -5.10 -8.31
C LEU A 151 6.22 -5.92 -7.73
N ASP A 152 6.26 -7.22 -7.99
CA ASP A 152 7.36 -8.09 -7.58
C ASP A 152 8.71 -7.55 -8.09
N GLN A 153 8.78 -7.22 -9.38
CA GLN A 153 9.99 -6.67 -9.99
C GLN A 153 10.41 -5.34 -9.38
N LEU A 154 9.47 -4.42 -9.14
CA LEU A 154 9.76 -3.10 -8.58
C LEU A 154 10.23 -3.19 -7.13
N LEU A 155 9.66 -4.08 -6.34
CA LEU A 155 10.09 -4.30 -4.97
C LEU A 155 11.47 -4.98 -4.89
N ASP A 156 11.71 -6.02 -5.68
CA ASP A 156 12.99 -6.73 -5.73
C ASP A 156 14.14 -5.81 -6.15
N LYS A 157 13.87 -4.85 -7.03
CA LYS A 157 14.83 -3.88 -7.54
C LYS A 157 14.77 -2.51 -6.88
N SER A 158 14.15 -2.39 -5.71
CA SER A 158 13.94 -1.09 -5.05
C SER A 158 15.23 -0.35 -4.71
N GLN A 159 16.36 -1.04 -4.63
CA GLN A 159 17.68 -0.44 -4.42
C GLN A 159 18.37 0.01 -5.74
N GLU A 160 17.88 -0.41 -6.90
CA GLU A 160 18.47 -0.10 -8.19
C GLU A 160 17.94 1.20 -8.81
N TYR A 161 16.79 1.70 -8.35
CA TYR A 161 16.20 2.95 -8.81
C TYR A 161 15.97 3.90 -7.65
N ARG A 162 15.83 5.18 -7.96
CA ARG A 162 15.60 6.23 -6.97
C ARG A 162 14.37 7.04 -7.32
N ILE A 163 13.40 7.04 -6.42
CA ILE A 163 12.25 7.93 -6.53
C ILE A 163 12.65 9.26 -5.89
N ARG A 164 12.64 10.33 -6.67
CA ARG A 164 13.14 11.66 -6.26
C ARG A 164 12.03 12.58 -5.79
N GLU A 165 10.80 12.28 -6.12
CA GLU A 165 9.66 13.14 -5.86
C GLU A 165 8.78 12.56 -4.76
N HIS A 166 8.11 13.46 -4.05
CA HIS A 166 7.05 13.13 -3.12
C HIS A 166 5.80 12.79 -3.91
N ILE A 167 5.40 11.54 -3.91
CA ILE A 167 4.25 11.06 -4.70
C ILE A 167 3.23 10.37 -3.82
N ILE A 168 1.97 10.49 -4.22
CA ILE A 168 0.84 9.85 -3.56
C ILE A 168 -0.02 9.13 -4.60
N GLY A 169 -0.32 7.87 -4.33
CA GLY A 169 -1.34 7.11 -5.04
C GLY A 169 -2.61 7.02 -4.19
N VAL A 170 -3.74 7.26 -4.80
CA VAL A 170 -5.05 7.19 -4.13
C VAL A 170 -6.06 6.47 -5.01
N ARG A 171 -7.11 5.94 -4.37
CA ARG A 171 -8.30 5.48 -5.08
C ARG A 171 -9.25 6.64 -5.29
N ASP A 172 -9.73 6.77 -6.51
CA ASP A 172 -10.74 7.75 -6.91
C ASP A 172 -11.85 7.01 -7.67
N ASN A 173 -12.88 6.61 -6.97
CA ASN A 173 -13.96 5.75 -7.45
C ASN A 173 -13.42 4.41 -7.99
N ASP A 174 -13.49 4.20 -9.29
CA ASP A 174 -13.09 2.97 -9.99
C ASP A 174 -11.66 3.00 -10.56
N ARG A 175 -10.84 3.98 -10.16
CA ARG A 175 -9.49 4.16 -10.69
C ARG A 175 -8.48 4.50 -9.61
N VAL A 176 -7.22 4.24 -9.94
CA VAL A 176 -6.05 4.65 -9.17
C VAL A 176 -5.44 5.88 -9.79
N VAL A 177 -5.19 6.91 -9.00
CA VAL A 177 -4.55 8.15 -9.43
C VAL A 177 -3.25 8.34 -8.66
N VAL A 178 -2.16 8.62 -9.36
CA VAL A 178 -0.86 8.94 -8.74
C VAL A 178 -0.48 10.38 -9.12
N TYR A 179 -0.14 11.18 -8.13
CA TYR A 179 0.25 12.58 -8.33
C TYR A 179 1.41 13.00 -7.42
N ASN A 180 2.08 14.07 -7.80
CA ASN A 180 3.11 14.70 -6.98
C ASN A 180 2.47 15.58 -5.92
N ARG A 181 3.04 15.58 -4.74
CA ARG A 181 2.62 16.42 -3.62
C ARG A 181 3.49 17.68 -3.51
#